data_1fe35fec251edbf9954c6d4ece469c8e
#
_entry.id   1fe35fec251edbf9954c6d4ece469c8e
#
_cell.length_a   1.000
_cell.length_b   1.000
_cell.length_c   1.000
_cell.angle_alpha   90.00
_cell.angle_beta   90.00
_cell.angle_gamma   90.00
#
_symmetry.space_group_name_H-M   'P 1'
#
loop_
_entity.id
_entity.type
_entity.pdbx_description
1 polymer ?
#
loop_
_entity_poly.entity_id
_entity_poly.type
_entity_poly.pdbx_seq_one_letter_code
_entity_poly.pdbx_strand_id
1 'polypeptide(L)'
;TPKGSVVDHQLQDIESLTHILQQVRHAFPSRYKHAASAVSGINVITKIIYVDNDRSGAELEMHVELEAESVIPFPLDEISLDFEILGPNESDPSKNNVLLSATRAESVAALAGCLEENNFIPQVVDVSAHALARSHDLYLRLTDKYDDDEVVAVVDIGTNMTIFSMLHQGESVYSRVQNFGGEKYTGNISEHYGMKRDEAETIKLSQNLPLDYDIDVLAPYITSCIQHIRRNLQMFTNAGAFQKVSRISLSGGSALIHELAEQVENELGIATHV
;
A
#
# COMPACT_ATOMS: atom_id res chain seq x y z
N THR A 1 -6.00 14.41 -7.52
CA THR A 1 -7.09 13.70 -8.23
C THR A 1 -8.40 14.37 -7.86
N PRO A 2 -9.33 14.66 -8.81
CA PRO A 2 -10.64 15.20 -8.49
C PRO A 2 -11.39 14.27 -7.53
N LYS A 3 -12.22 14.88 -6.68
CA LYS A 3 -13.00 14.13 -5.70
C LYS A 3 -13.98 13.20 -6.41
N GLY A 4 -14.00 11.93 -6.01
CA GLY A 4 -14.87 10.92 -6.60
C GLY A 4 -14.33 10.26 -7.88
N SER A 5 -13.21 10.71 -8.44
CA SER A 5 -12.62 10.09 -9.62
C SER A 5 -12.00 8.71 -9.32
N VAL A 6 -11.59 8.51 -8.09
CA VAL A 6 -11.14 7.22 -7.56
C VAL A 6 -11.87 6.97 -6.26
N VAL A 7 -12.63 5.88 -6.20
CA VAL A 7 -13.36 5.44 -4.99
C VAL A 7 -12.97 3.99 -4.71
N ASP A 8 -12.58 3.70 -3.48
CA ASP A 8 -12.12 2.37 -3.06
C ASP A 8 -11.02 1.79 -3.98
N HIS A 9 -10.12 2.67 -4.45
CA HIS A 9 -9.05 2.39 -5.41
C HIS A 9 -9.51 1.90 -6.81
N GLN A 10 -10.78 2.09 -7.13
CA GLN A 10 -11.32 1.87 -8.47
C GLN A 10 -11.51 3.20 -9.18
N LEU A 11 -11.17 3.23 -10.47
CA LEU A 11 -11.40 4.37 -11.33
C LEU A 11 -12.90 4.52 -11.58
N GLN A 12 -13.50 5.64 -11.15
CA GLN A 12 -14.93 5.91 -11.31
C GLN A 12 -15.18 6.97 -12.38
N ASP A 13 -14.37 8.02 -12.41
CA ASP A 13 -14.46 9.12 -13.38
C ASP A 13 -13.17 9.18 -14.21
N ILE A 14 -13.17 8.40 -15.29
CA ILE A 14 -12.04 8.30 -16.22
C ILE A 14 -11.82 9.64 -16.94
N GLU A 15 -12.87 10.42 -17.24
CA GLU A 15 -12.77 11.69 -17.94
C GLU A 15 -11.98 12.72 -17.13
N SER A 16 -12.32 12.87 -15.86
CA SER A 16 -11.57 13.74 -14.94
C SER A 16 -10.11 13.31 -14.75
N LEU A 17 -9.85 12.02 -14.72
CA LEU A 17 -8.49 11.48 -14.63
C LEU A 17 -7.70 11.71 -15.91
N THR A 18 -8.33 11.54 -17.08
CA THR A 18 -7.75 11.82 -18.38
C THR A 18 -7.25 13.26 -18.45
N HIS A 19 -8.05 14.23 -18.00
CA HIS A 19 -7.63 15.64 -17.99
C HIS A 19 -6.35 15.87 -17.15
N ILE A 20 -6.25 15.23 -16.00
CA ILE A 20 -5.03 15.33 -15.16
C ILE A 20 -3.84 14.64 -15.81
N LEU A 21 -4.05 13.43 -16.36
CA LEU A 21 -2.98 12.71 -17.04
C LEU A 21 -2.44 13.47 -18.26
N GLN A 22 -3.29 14.22 -18.98
CA GLN A 22 -2.85 15.14 -20.03
C GLN A 22 -1.93 16.23 -19.48
N GLN A 23 -2.28 16.85 -18.35
CA GLN A 23 -1.40 17.82 -17.70
C GLN A 23 -0.07 17.21 -17.30
N VAL A 24 -0.08 16.03 -16.68
CA VAL A 24 1.13 15.28 -16.35
C VAL A 24 1.93 14.97 -17.62
N ARG A 25 1.27 14.51 -18.67
CA ARG A 25 1.91 14.19 -19.95
C ARG A 25 2.61 15.40 -20.57
N HIS A 26 2.00 16.58 -20.48
CA HIS A 26 2.59 17.83 -20.98
C HIS A 26 3.78 18.32 -20.12
N ALA A 27 3.84 17.97 -18.85
CA ALA A 27 4.93 18.33 -17.96
C ALA A 27 6.22 17.52 -18.23
N PHE A 28 6.11 16.36 -18.89
CA PHE A 28 7.27 15.51 -19.21
C PHE A 28 7.69 15.65 -20.68
N PRO A 29 9.01 15.59 -20.98
CA PRO A 29 9.50 15.52 -22.36
C PRO A 29 8.85 14.36 -23.13
N SER A 30 8.59 14.57 -24.43
CA SER A 30 7.87 13.60 -25.30
C SER A 30 8.53 12.22 -25.38
N ARG A 31 9.83 12.12 -25.09
CA ARG A 31 10.57 10.85 -25.05
C ARG A 31 10.21 9.94 -23.88
N TYR A 32 9.66 10.48 -22.78
CA TYR A 32 9.26 9.70 -21.61
C TYR A 32 7.79 9.27 -21.76
N LYS A 33 7.59 8.13 -22.39
CA LYS A 33 6.25 7.56 -22.64
C LYS A 33 5.92 6.35 -21.77
N HIS A 34 6.95 5.61 -21.33
CA HIS A 34 6.76 4.43 -20.52
C HIS A 34 6.29 4.83 -19.13
N ALA A 35 5.27 4.16 -18.65
CA ALA A 35 4.69 4.37 -17.35
C ALA A 35 4.65 3.08 -16.55
N ALA A 36 4.95 3.19 -15.26
CA ALA A 36 4.61 2.18 -14.27
C ALA A 36 3.48 2.73 -13.40
N SER A 37 2.55 1.87 -13.05
CA SER A 37 1.45 2.17 -12.17
C SER A 37 1.23 1.00 -11.20
N ALA A 38 0.30 1.14 -10.26
CA ALA A 38 0.03 0.07 -9.32
C ALA A 38 -1.45 0.00 -8.98
N VAL A 39 -1.93 -1.23 -8.81
CA VAL A 39 -3.24 -1.52 -8.21
C VAL A 39 -3.11 -1.55 -6.71
N SER A 40 -4.17 -1.16 -6.01
CA SER A 40 -4.22 -1.09 -4.57
C SER A 40 -5.61 -1.51 -4.09
N GLY A 41 -5.74 -1.71 -2.79
CA GLY A 41 -7.02 -1.95 -2.16
C GLY A 41 -7.23 -3.38 -1.69
N ILE A 42 -8.41 -3.58 -1.11
CA ILE A 42 -8.81 -4.87 -0.51
C ILE A 42 -9.07 -5.98 -1.55
N ASN A 43 -9.19 -5.61 -2.82
CA ASN A 43 -9.41 -6.55 -3.93
C ASN A 43 -8.10 -7.12 -4.50
N VAL A 44 -6.95 -6.66 -4.03
CA VAL A 44 -5.66 -7.27 -4.36
C VAL A 44 -5.41 -8.42 -3.39
N ILE A 45 -5.28 -9.62 -3.93
CA ILE A 45 -5.03 -10.85 -3.18
C ILE A 45 -3.57 -11.20 -3.36
N THR A 46 -2.87 -11.35 -2.24
CA THR A 46 -1.49 -11.85 -2.21
C THR A 46 -1.43 -13.07 -1.31
N LYS A 47 -0.85 -14.15 -1.83
CA LYS A 47 -0.71 -15.43 -1.12
C LYS A 47 0.66 -16.06 -1.40
N ILE A 48 1.20 -16.75 -0.42
CA ILE A 48 2.33 -17.67 -0.63
C ILE A 48 1.76 -19.06 -0.83
N ILE A 49 2.14 -19.68 -1.94
CA ILE A 49 1.85 -21.08 -2.26
C ILE A 49 3.16 -21.88 -2.33
N TYR A 50 3.06 -23.19 -2.25
CA TYR A 50 4.22 -24.09 -2.22
C TYR A 50 4.20 -24.97 -3.47
N VAL A 51 5.21 -24.84 -4.32
CA VAL A 51 5.32 -25.54 -5.60
C VAL A 51 6.59 -26.39 -5.62
N ASP A 52 6.52 -27.60 -6.18
CA ASP A 52 7.68 -28.48 -6.28
C ASP A 52 8.81 -27.79 -7.05
N ASN A 53 10.03 -27.86 -6.54
CA ASN A 53 11.18 -27.11 -7.04
C ASN A 53 11.75 -27.60 -8.38
N ASP A 54 11.31 -28.78 -8.87
CA ASP A 54 11.68 -29.37 -10.15
C ASP A 54 10.84 -28.84 -11.32
N ARG A 55 9.76 -28.08 -11.04
CA ARG A 55 8.88 -27.50 -12.08
C ARG A 55 9.45 -26.22 -12.62
N SER A 56 9.29 -26.00 -13.92
CA SER A 56 9.73 -24.79 -14.61
C SER A 56 8.90 -24.50 -15.85
N GLY A 57 8.95 -23.25 -16.33
CA GLY A 57 8.26 -22.79 -17.53
C GLY A 57 6.75 -23.05 -17.47
N ALA A 58 6.17 -23.58 -18.55
CA ALA A 58 4.73 -23.80 -18.70
C ALA A 58 4.14 -24.78 -17.67
N GLU A 59 4.94 -25.75 -17.16
CA GLU A 59 4.49 -26.69 -16.12
C GLU A 59 4.30 -25.97 -14.79
N LEU A 60 5.21 -25.04 -14.47
CA LEU A 60 5.11 -24.20 -13.28
C LEU A 60 3.89 -23.28 -13.39
N GLU A 61 3.72 -22.59 -14.52
CA GLU A 61 2.58 -21.70 -14.77
C GLU A 61 1.25 -22.44 -14.57
N MET A 62 1.08 -23.59 -15.23
CA MET A 62 -0.14 -24.40 -15.08
C MET A 62 -0.38 -24.83 -13.63
N HIS A 63 0.67 -25.18 -12.88
CA HIS A 63 0.51 -25.57 -11.48
C HIS A 63 0.13 -24.37 -10.59
N VAL A 64 0.74 -23.21 -10.84
CA VAL A 64 0.40 -21.97 -10.14
C VAL A 64 -1.07 -21.57 -10.41
N GLU A 65 -1.55 -21.70 -11.64
CA GLU A 65 -2.96 -21.48 -11.99
C GLU A 65 -3.90 -22.40 -11.22
N LEU A 66 -3.58 -23.71 -11.16
CA LEU A 66 -4.37 -24.70 -10.42
C LEU A 66 -4.42 -24.39 -8.90
N GLU A 67 -3.29 -24.01 -8.32
CA GLU A 67 -3.25 -23.60 -6.91
C GLU A 67 -4.02 -22.27 -6.70
N ALA A 68 -3.94 -21.34 -7.65
CA ALA A 68 -4.66 -20.07 -7.62
C ALA A 68 -6.19 -20.29 -7.57
N GLU A 69 -6.74 -21.24 -8.32
CA GLU A 69 -8.17 -21.59 -8.27
C GLU A 69 -8.64 -21.98 -6.86
N SER A 70 -7.76 -22.59 -6.07
CA SER A 70 -8.08 -23.01 -4.70
C SER A 70 -8.07 -21.90 -3.67
N VAL A 71 -7.30 -20.83 -3.90
CA VAL A 71 -7.03 -19.78 -2.93
C VAL A 71 -7.64 -18.41 -3.29
N ILE A 72 -8.02 -18.21 -4.57
CA ILE A 72 -8.62 -16.98 -5.07
C ILE A 72 -10.13 -17.19 -5.24
N PRO A 73 -10.97 -16.34 -4.61
CA PRO A 73 -12.43 -16.51 -4.62
C PRO A 73 -13.10 -15.97 -5.90
N PHE A 74 -12.37 -15.89 -7.02
CA PHE A 74 -12.85 -15.39 -8.32
C PHE A 74 -12.44 -16.34 -9.44
N PRO A 75 -13.22 -16.42 -10.52
CA PRO A 75 -12.84 -17.16 -11.73
C PRO A 75 -11.52 -16.64 -12.33
N LEU A 76 -10.66 -17.52 -12.82
CA LEU A 76 -9.33 -17.12 -13.35
C LEU A 76 -9.45 -16.22 -14.59
N ASP A 77 -10.50 -16.36 -15.39
CA ASP A 77 -10.77 -15.53 -16.57
C ASP A 77 -11.22 -14.09 -16.23
N GLU A 78 -11.58 -13.83 -14.96
CA GLU A 78 -11.92 -12.48 -14.46
C GLU A 78 -10.77 -11.77 -13.75
N ILE A 79 -9.61 -12.42 -13.60
CA ILE A 79 -8.48 -11.87 -12.85
C ILE A 79 -7.24 -11.67 -13.72
N SER A 80 -6.40 -10.71 -13.31
CA SER A 80 -5.00 -10.62 -13.69
C SER A 80 -4.18 -11.27 -12.57
N LEU A 81 -3.41 -12.29 -12.93
CA LEU A 81 -2.59 -13.10 -12.05
C LEU A 81 -1.13 -12.95 -12.45
N ASP A 82 -0.27 -12.84 -11.46
CA ASP A 82 1.18 -12.92 -11.63
C ASP A 82 1.80 -13.61 -10.42
N PHE A 83 3.02 -14.14 -10.56
CA PHE A 83 3.71 -14.84 -9.49
C PHE A 83 5.22 -14.66 -9.53
N GLU A 84 5.84 -14.78 -8.38
CA GLU A 84 7.29 -14.70 -8.19
C GLU A 84 7.79 -15.86 -7.33
N ILE A 85 8.88 -16.52 -7.76
CA ILE A 85 9.55 -17.57 -6.97
C ILE A 85 10.43 -16.88 -5.93
N LEU A 86 10.08 -17.00 -4.64
CA LEU A 86 10.86 -16.41 -3.55
C LEU A 86 12.07 -17.27 -3.15
N GLY A 87 12.07 -18.57 -3.51
CA GLY A 87 13.15 -19.50 -3.19
C GLY A 87 12.68 -20.73 -2.43
N PRO A 88 13.63 -21.60 -1.99
CA PRO A 88 13.31 -22.85 -1.32
C PRO A 88 12.54 -22.64 -0.03
N ASN A 89 11.59 -23.54 0.25
CA ASN A 89 10.88 -23.55 1.51
C ASN A 89 11.78 -24.11 2.63
N GLU A 90 11.89 -23.42 3.76
CA GLU A 90 12.73 -23.82 4.88
C GLU A 90 12.31 -25.13 5.53
N SER A 91 11.00 -25.43 5.55
CA SER A 91 10.43 -26.62 6.17
C SER A 91 10.40 -27.83 5.22
N ASP A 92 10.39 -27.59 3.91
CA ASP A 92 10.38 -28.62 2.87
C ASP A 92 11.23 -28.17 1.66
N PRO A 93 12.54 -28.48 1.65
CA PRO A 93 13.45 -28.07 0.57
C PRO A 93 13.10 -28.63 -0.82
N SER A 94 12.17 -29.59 -0.92
CA SER A 94 11.67 -30.07 -2.21
C SER A 94 10.67 -29.10 -2.87
N LYS A 95 10.28 -28.02 -2.15
CA LYS A 95 9.33 -26.99 -2.61
C LYS A 95 9.95 -25.62 -2.61
N ASN A 96 9.46 -24.78 -3.50
CA ASN A 96 9.68 -23.34 -3.51
C ASN A 96 8.49 -22.62 -2.88
N ASN A 97 8.76 -21.52 -2.18
CA ASN A 97 7.78 -20.51 -1.85
C ASN A 97 7.53 -19.69 -3.12
N VAL A 98 6.29 -19.55 -3.51
CA VAL A 98 5.88 -18.76 -4.67
C VAL A 98 4.87 -17.70 -4.20
N LEU A 99 5.22 -16.45 -4.39
CA LEU A 99 4.33 -15.32 -4.13
C LEU A 99 3.36 -15.21 -5.28
N LEU A 100 2.08 -15.37 -5.00
CA LEU A 100 0.97 -15.22 -5.93
C LEU A 100 0.32 -13.86 -5.69
N SER A 101 0.14 -13.08 -6.74
CA SER A 101 -0.59 -11.80 -6.71
C SER A 101 -1.70 -11.79 -7.74
N ALA A 102 -2.90 -11.45 -7.32
CA ALA A 102 -4.06 -11.39 -8.20
C ALA A 102 -4.94 -10.19 -7.88
N THR A 103 -5.55 -9.65 -8.92
CA THR A 103 -6.59 -8.61 -8.82
C THR A 103 -7.60 -8.78 -9.96
N ARG A 104 -8.69 -8.03 -9.93
CA ARG A 104 -9.65 -8.05 -11.04
C ARG A 104 -9.01 -7.55 -12.32
N ALA A 105 -9.19 -8.29 -13.43
CA ALA A 105 -8.65 -7.93 -14.74
C ALA A 105 -9.19 -6.57 -15.22
N GLU A 106 -10.45 -6.26 -14.92
CA GLU A 106 -11.05 -4.96 -15.23
C GLU A 106 -10.31 -3.78 -14.59
N SER A 107 -9.78 -3.94 -13.36
CA SER A 107 -9.04 -2.87 -12.66
C SER A 107 -7.70 -2.59 -13.35
N VAL A 108 -7.01 -3.64 -13.79
CA VAL A 108 -5.75 -3.52 -14.55
C VAL A 108 -6.02 -2.90 -15.91
N ALA A 109 -7.05 -3.39 -16.63
CA ALA A 109 -7.42 -2.89 -17.94
C ALA A 109 -7.86 -1.42 -17.92
N ALA A 110 -8.65 -1.00 -16.92
CA ALA A 110 -9.08 0.39 -16.76
C ALA A 110 -7.88 1.31 -16.52
N LEU A 111 -6.92 0.88 -15.68
CA LEU A 111 -5.72 1.66 -15.38
C LEU A 111 -4.80 1.77 -16.61
N ALA A 112 -4.56 0.66 -17.29
CA ALA A 112 -3.76 0.63 -18.52
C ALA A 112 -4.41 1.47 -19.63
N GLY A 113 -5.72 1.31 -19.88
CA GLY A 113 -6.45 2.08 -20.87
C GLY A 113 -6.43 3.57 -20.61
N CYS A 114 -6.60 3.98 -19.35
CA CYS A 114 -6.49 5.40 -18.96
C CYS A 114 -5.09 5.99 -19.27
N LEU A 115 -4.02 5.22 -19.10
CA LEU A 115 -2.66 5.63 -19.45
C LEU A 115 -2.48 5.70 -20.98
N GLU A 116 -2.95 4.70 -21.72
CA GLU A 116 -2.84 4.61 -23.18
C GLU A 116 -3.58 5.75 -23.90
N GLU A 117 -4.79 6.08 -23.47
CA GLU A 117 -5.57 7.20 -23.98
C GLU A 117 -4.84 8.55 -23.82
N ASN A 118 -3.93 8.62 -22.86
CA ASN A 118 -3.12 9.82 -22.60
C ASN A 118 -1.69 9.74 -23.15
N ASN A 119 -1.45 8.88 -24.15
CA ASN A 119 -0.16 8.71 -24.82
C ASN A 119 0.98 8.27 -23.90
N PHE A 120 0.67 7.51 -22.86
CA PHE A 120 1.62 6.70 -22.12
C PHE A 120 1.60 5.25 -22.62
N ILE A 121 2.67 4.54 -22.39
CA ILE A 121 2.81 3.11 -22.66
C ILE A 121 2.89 2.42 -21.31
N PRO A 122 1.83 1.77 -20.82
CA PRO A 122 1.87 1.05 -19.55
C PRO A 122 2.80 -0.15 -19.68
N GLN A 123 3.94 -0.09 -18.99
CA GLN A 123 4.94 -1.16 -18.99
C GLN A 123 4.76 -2.10 -17.83
N VAL A 124 4.32 -1.57 -16.69
CA VAL A 124 4.15 -2.31 -15.44
C VAL A 124 2.89 -1.84 -14.75
N VAL A 125 2.08 -2.78 -14.31
CA VAL A 125 1.02 -2.56 -13.31
C VAL A 125 1.36 -3.45 -12.13
N ASP A 126 1.89 -2.84 -11.10
CA ASP A 126 2.38 -3.49 -9.89
C ASP A 126 1.29 -3.55 -8.80
N VAL A 127 1.62 -4.15 -7.66
CA VAL A 127 0.83 -4.06 -6.41
C VAL A 127 1.45 -2.98 -5.52
N SER A 128 0.64 -1.99 -5.11
CA SER A 128 1.12 -0.82 -4.33
C SER A 128 1.91 -1.23 -3.07
N ALA A 129 1.47 -2.27 -2.37
CA ALA A 129 2.14 -2.75 -1.17
C ALA A 129 3.55 -3.29 -1.46
N HIS A 130 3.73 -4.00 -2.58
CA HIS A 130 5.05 -4.51 -2.99
C HIS A 130 5.96 -3.39 -3.49
N ALA A 131 5.41 -2.47 -4.29
CA ALA A 131 6.15 -1.29 -4.75
C ALA A 131 6.65 -0.44 -3.57
N LEU A 132 5.80 -0.23 -2.56
CA LEU A 132 6.14 0.48 -1.33
C LEU A 132 7.25 -0.24 -0.56
N ALA A 133 7.13 -1.56 -0.40
CA ALA A 133 8.10 -2.40 0.30
C ALA A 133 9.49 -2.30 -0.36
N ARG A 134 9.57 -2.47 -1.68
CA ARG A 134 10.83 -2.35 -2.44
C ARG A 134 11.42 -0.94 -2.38
N SER A 135 10.59 0.09 -2.46
CA SER A 135 11.03 1.49 -2.34
C SER A 135 11.66 1.75 -0.97
N HIS A 136 11.05 1.19 0.09
CA HIS A 136 11.54 1.36 1.45
C HIS A 136 12.85 0.59 1.70
N ASP A 137 12.95 -0.65 1.22
CA ASP A 137 14.20 -1.43 1.27
C ASP A 137 15.34 -0.67 0.58
N LEU A 138 15.09 -0.14 -0.62
CA LEU A 138 16.08 0.69 -1.32
C LEU A 138 16.49 1.92 -0.50
N TYR A 139 15.54 2.60 0.15
CA TYR A 139 15.82 3.74 1.02
C TYR A 139 16.73 3.34 2.19
N LEU A 140 16.44 2.23 2.86
CA LEU A 140 17.25 1.74 3.98
C LEU A 140 18.68 1.43 3.54
N ARG A 141 18.85 0.76 2.41
CA ARG A 141 20.17 0.43 1.84
C ARG A 141 20.96 1.69 1.45
N LEU A 142 20.31 2.68 0.83
CA LEU A 142 20.97 3.93 0.43
C LEU A 142 21.34 4.85 1.60
N THR A 143 20.72 4.67 2.74
CA THR A 143 20.94 5.51 3.94
C THR A 143 21.76 4.81 5.02
N ASP A 144 22.38 3.66 4.73
CA ASP A 144 23.10 2.83 5.70
C ASP A 144 22.29 2.50 6.98
N LYS A 145 20.98 2.41 6.83
CA LYS A 145 20.04 2.02 7.91
C LYS A 145 19.52 0.59 7.77
N TYR A 146 20.03 -0.13 6.79
CA TYR A 146 19.64 -1.51 6.54
C TYR A 146 20.31 -2.43 7.56
N ASP A 147 19.52 -3.34 8.14
CA ASP A 147 19.97 -4.38 9.05
C ASP A 147 19.19 -5.67 8.73
N ASP A 148 19.92 -6.75 8.42
CA ASP A 148 19.34 -8.05 8.04
C ASP A 148 18.53 -8.70 9.18
N ASP A 149 18.87 -8.41 10.43
CA ASP A 149 18.20 -8.98 11.60
C ASP A 149 16.95 -8.22 12.03
N GLU A 150 16.74 -7.01 11.48
CA GLU A 150 15.58 -6.17 11.83
C GLU A 150 14.32 -6.55 11.06
N VAL A 151 13.19 -6.49 11.77
CA VAL A 151 11.86 -6.41 11.15
C VAL A 151 11.39 -4.96 11.20
N VAL A 152 11.16 -4.38 10.04
CA VAL A 152 10.69 -2.99 9.89
C VAL A 152 9.22 -2.97 9.50
N ALA A 153 8.39 -2.28 10.27
CA ALA A 153 7.01 -2.01 9.89
C ALA A 153 6.94 -0.74 9.04
N VAL A 154 6.57 -0.86 7.78
CA VAL A 154 6.25 0.26 6.90
C VAL A 154 4.76 0.51 6.94
N VAL A 155 4.37 1.73 7.32
CA VAL A 155 2.96 2.12 7.47
C VAL A 155 2.71 3.33 6.57
N ASP A 156 2.08 3.11 5.43
CA ASP A 156 1.71 4.16 4.48
C ASP A 156 0.28 4.62 4.75
N ILE A 157 0.13 5.83 5.31
CA ILE A 157 -1.17 6.40 5.65
C ILE A 157 -1.60 7.37 4.56
N GLY A 158 -2.32 6.82 3.58
CA GLY A 158 -2.87 7.58 2.45
C GLY A 158 -4.15 8.33 2.79
N THR A 159 -4.87 8.79 1.77
CA THR A 159 -6.13 9.52 1.93
C THR A 159 -7.24 8.64 2.50
N ASN A 160 -7.50 7.49 1.87
CA ASN A 160 -8.62 6.59 2.23
C ASN A 160 -8.15 5.26 2.82
N MET A 161 -6.91 4.89 2.58
CA MET A 161 -6.36 3.60 2.99
C MET A 161 -5.02 3.74 3.67
N THR A 162 -4.75 2.78 4.54
CA THR A 162 -3.43 2.56 5.14
C THR A 162 -2.92 1.19 4.70
N ILE A 163 -1.70 1.17 4.17
CA ILE A 163 -0.97 -0.06 3.83
C ILE A 163 0.01 -0.34 4.96
N PHE A 164 -0.06 -1.55 5.50
CA PHE A 164 0.90 -2.08 6.46
C PHE A 164 1.74 -3.14 5.77
N SER A 165 3.05 -2.99 5.79
CA SER A 165 4.00 -3.99 5.29
C SER A 165 5.08 -4.22 6.33
N MET A 166 5.36 -5.50 6.65
CA MET A 166 6.46 -5.86 7.51
C MET A 166 7.59 -6.39 6.63
N LEU A 167 8.74 -5.76 6.71
CA LEU A 167 9.92 -6.09 5.93
C LEU A 167 10.94 -6.81 6.81
N HIS A 168 11.47 -7.90 6.30
CA HIS A 168 12.62 -8.61 6.85
C HIS A 168 13.53 -9.03 5.71
N GLN A 169 14.81 -8.71 5.80
CA GLN A 169 15.81 -8.98 4.76
C GLN A 169 15.44 -8.44 3.37
N GLY A 170 14.72 -7.31 3.32
CA GLY A 170 14.26 -6.69 2.08
C GLY A 170 12.96 -7.27 1.51
N GLU A 171 12.47 -8.37 2.07
CA GLU A 171 11.25 -9.03 1.63
C GLU A 171 10.04 -8.62 2.47
N SER A 172 8.88 -8.54 1.83
CA SER A 172 7.61 -8.29 2.52
C SER A 172 7.07 -9.60 3.10
N VAL A 173 7.29 -9.81 4.39
CA VAL A 173 6.84 -11.02 5.12
C VAL A 173 5.40 -10.95 5.60
N TYR A 174 4.80 -9.76 5.57
CA TYR A 174 3.39 -9.53 5.90
C TYR A 174 2.92 -8.25 5.22
N SER A 175 1.73 -8.27 4.65
CA SER A 175 1.09 -7.08 4.11
C SER A 175 -0.40 -7.07 4.41
N ARG A 176 -0.93 -5.90 4.71
CA ARG A 176 -2.36 -5.69 4.94
C ARG A 176 -2.78 -4.28 4.56
N VAL A 177 -3.95 -4.19 3.93
CA VAL A 177 -4.58 -2.92 3.58
C VAL A 177 -5.82 -2.72 4.45
N GLN A 178 -6.04 -1.49 4.93
CA GLN A 178 -7.20 -1.11 5.74
C GLN A 178 -7.82 0.17 5.23
N ASN A 179 -9.16 0.25 5.26
CA ASN A 179 -9.93 1.46 4.94
C ASN A 179 -9.84 2.46 6.10
N PHE A 180 -8.70 3.11 6.23
CA PHE A 180 -8.42 4.15 7.20
C PHE A 180 -7.38 5.09 6.61
N GLY A 181 -7.56 6.40 6.73
CA GLY A 181 -6.60 7.37 6.18
C GLY A 181 -6.97 8.82 6.53
N GLY A 182 -6.32 9.75 5.84
CA GLY A 182 -6.44 11.19 6.08
C GLY A 182 -7.83 11.77 5.82
N GLU A 183 -8.68 11.11 5.02
CA GLU A 183 -10.07 11.53 4.80
C GLU A 183 -10.90 11.43 6.09
N LYS A 184 -10.58 10.47 6.97
CA LYS A 184 -11.20 10.40 8.30
C LYS A 184 -10.89 11.64 9.12
N TYR A 185 -9.66 12.14 9.02
CA TYR A 185 -9.22 13.35 9.70
C TYR A 185 -9.92 14.60 9.15
N THR A 186 -9.99 14.74 7.82
CA THR A 186 -10.74 15.81 7.16
C THR A 186 -12.22 15.78 7.55
N GLY A 187 -12.81 14.58 7.63
CA GLY A 187 -14.17 14.37 8.10
C GLY A 187 -14.38 14.85 9.53
N ASN A 188 -13.47 14.52 10.44
CA ASN A 188 -13.55 14.94 11.84
C ASN A 188 -13.52 16.49 11.96
N ILE A 189 -12.64 17.17 11.19
CA ILE A 189 -12.59 18.64 11.13
C ILE A 189 -13.93 19.20 10.62
N SER A 190 -14.41 18.65 9.50
CA SER A 190 -15.67 19.07 8.88
C SER A 190 -16.86 18.96 9.85
N GLU A 191 -16.97 17.85 10.55
CA GLU A 191 -18.05 17.57 11.53
C GLU A 191 -17.91 18.48 12.76
N HIS A 192 -16.73 18.61 13.33
CA HIS A 192 -16.50 19.36 14.56
C HIS A 192 -16.80 20.85 14.39
N TYR A 193 -16.35 21.44 13.27
CA TYR A 193 -16.52 22.86 13.00
C TYR A 193 -17.75 23.20 12.12
N GLY A 194 -18.52 22.21 11.68
CA GLY A 194 -19.71 22.42 10.85
C GLY A 194 -19.40 23.03 9.48
N MET A 195 -18.21 22.78 8.92
CA MET A 195 -17.76 23.33 7.64
C MET A 195 -17.79 22.30 6.52
N LYS A 196 -17.67 22.75 5.27
CA LYS A 196 -17.58 21.85 4.12
C LYS A 196 -16.23 21.11 4.12
N ARG A 197 -16.21 19.90 3.56
CA ARG A 197 -15.00 19.07 3.50
C ARG A 197 -13.84 19.75 2.78
N ASP A 198 -14.10 20.51 1.72
CA ASP A 198 -13.04 21.20 0.98
C ASP A 198 -12.41 22.34 1.81
N GLU A 199 -13.21 23.00 2.65
CA GLU A 199 -12.74 23.98 3.64
C GLU A 199 -11.93 23.30 4.74
N ALA A 200 -12.41 22.15 5.24
CA ALA A 200 -11.72 21.35 6.22
C ALA A 200 -10.35 20.85 5.71
N GLU A 201 -10.29 20.39 4.47
CA GLU A 201 -9.03 19.98 3.84
C GLU A 201 -8.06 21.16 3.71
N THR A 202 -8.55 22.35 3.30
CA THR A 202 -7.74 23.56 3.20
C THR A 202 -7.18 23.96 4.56
N ILE A 203 -8.00 23.96 5.59
CA ILE A 203 -7.59 24.28 6.97
C ILE A 203 -6.56 23.27 7.48
N LYS A 204 -6.79 21.97 7.28
CA LYS A 204 -5.87 20.90 7.63
C LYS A 204 -4.48 21.13 7.02
N LEU A 205 -4.41 21.49 5.74
CA LEU A 205 -3.15 21.72 5.02
C LEU A 205 -2.47 23.04 5.39
N SER A 206 -3.24 24.08 5.73
CA SER A 206 -2.71 25.42 6.06
C SER A 206 -2.19 25.54 7.48
N GLN A 207 -2.47 24.59 8.35
CA GLN A 207 -2.16 24.62 9.78
C GLN A 207 -2.74 25.85 10.53
N ASN A 208 -3.70 26.55 9.93
CA ASN A 208 -4.37 27.69 10.55
C ASN A 208 -5.62 27.22 11.31
N LEU A 209 -5.38 26.52 12.40
CA LEU A 209 -6.39 25.76 13.12
C LEU A 209 -6.86 26.50 14.38
N PRO A 210 -8.13 26.35 14.80
CA PRO A 210 -8.64 26.88 16.07
C PRO A 210 -7.87 26.34 17.29
N LEU A 211 -7.94 27.05 18.42
CA LEU A 211 -7.19 26.72 19.64
C LEU A 211 -7.57 25.40 20.30
N ASP A 212 -8.79 24.92 20.08
CA ASP A 212 -9.32 23.65 20.61
C ASP A 212 -9.01 22.44 19.71
N TYR A 213 -8.46 22.69 18.53
CA TYR A 213 -8.21 21.69 17.51
C TYR A 213 -7.35 20.51 17.97
N ASP A 214 -6.28 20.80 18.70
CA ASP A 214 -5.32 19.75 19.13
C ASP A 214 -5.99 18.73 20.04
N ILE A 215 -6.87 19.17 20.93
CA ILE A 215 -7.55 18.30 21.91
C ILE A 215 -8.75 17.59 21.29
N ASP A 216 -9.60 18.33 20.55
CA ASP A 216 -10.91 17.84 20.16
C ASP A 216 -10.91 17.11 18.82
N VAL A 217 -9.89 17.35 17.96
CA VAL A 217 -9.82 16.76 16.61
C VAL A 217 -8.53 15.97 16.37
N LEU A 218 -7.36 16.58 16.63
CA LEU A 218 -6.06 15.98 16.31
C LEU A 218 -5.76 14.78 17.22
N ALA A 219 -5.85 14.93 18.53
CA ALA A 219 -5.53 13.86 19.47
C ALA A 219 -6.40 12.60 19.30
N PRO A 220 -7.72 12.69 19.09
CA PRO A 220 -8.55 11.52 18.77
C PRO A 220 -8.15 10.83 17.46
N TYR A 221 -7.76 11.59 16.43
CA TYR A 221 -7.29 11.01 15.18
C TYR A 221 -5.96 10.28 15.35
N ILE A 222 -4.97 10.89 16.01
CA ILE A 222 -3.67 10.26 16.33
C ILE A 222 -3.89 8.98 17.14
N THR A 223 -4.76 9.04 18.16
CA THR A 223 -5.13 7.85 18.96
C THR A 223 -5.66 6.73 18.06
N SER A 224 -6.51 7.06 17.08
CA SER A 224 -7.02 6.09 16.12
C SER A 224 -5.90 5.51 15.24
N CYS A 225 -4.96 6.33 14.75
CA CYS A 225 -3.80 5.86 14.01
C CYS A 225 -2.99 4.85 14.83
N ILE A 226 -2.67 5.19 16.07
CA ILE A 226 -1.90 4.33 16.99
C ILE A 226 -2.62 3.00 17.24
N GLN A 227 -3.94 3.02 17.42
CA GLN A 227 -4.73 1.79 17.60
C GLN A 227 -4.69 0.90 16.35
N HIS A 228 -4.78 1.48 15.15
CA HIS A 228 -4.65 0.73 13.90
C HIS A 228 -3.27 0.10 13.75
N ILE A 229 -2.20 0.85 14.05
CA ILE A 229 -0.83 0.35 14.01
C ILE A 229 -0.65 -0.78 15.04
N ARG A 230 -1.02 -0.54 16.30
CA ARG A 230 -0.93 -1.55 17.40
C ARG A 230 -1.63 -2.85 17.03
N ARG A 231 -2.84 -2.78 16.47
CA ARG A 231 -3.61 -3.96 16.04
C ARG A 231 -2.88 -4.76 14.97
N ASN A 232 -2.28 -4.10 13.98
CA ASN A 232 -1.55 -4.78 12.91
C ASN A 232 -0.25 -5.41 13.41
N LEU A 233 0.48 -4.73 14.31
CA LEU A 233 1.65 -5.31 14.97
C LEU A 233 1.29 -6.57 15.77
N GLN A 234 0.17 -6.53 16.52
CA GLN A 234 -0.32 -7.70 17.24
C GLN A 234 -0.71 -8.85 16.31
N MET A 235 -1.41 -8.57 15.21
CA MET A 235 -1.77 -9.58 14.22
C MET A 235 -0.55 -10.23 13.61
N PHE A 236 0.47 -9.45 13.25
CA PHE A 236 1.74 -9.95 12.74
C PHE A 236 2.45 -10.84 13.76
N THR A 237 2.60 -10.37 14.99
CA THR A 237 3.25 -11.16 16.07
C THR A 237 2.50 -12.46 16.35
N ASN A 238 1.16 -12.44 16.33
CA ASN A 238 0.34 -13.63 16.55
C ASN A 238 0.41 -14.63 15.39
N ALA A 239 0.81 -14.22 14.20
CA ALA A 239 1.06 -15.13 13.07
C ALA A 239 2.34 -15.98 13.25
N GLY A 240 3.20 -15.65 14.24
CA GLY A 240 4.17 -16.57 14.82
C GLY A 240 5.53 -16.67 14.12
N ALA A 241 5.71 -16.02 12.96
CA ALA A 241 6.99 -16.10 12.24
C ALA A 241 8.09 -15.20 12.85
N PHE A 242 7.69 -14.08 13.49
CA PHE A 242 8.62 -13.10 14.05
C PHE A 242 8.13 -12.61 15.41
N GLN A 243 9.06 -12.42 16.36
CA GLN A 243 8.70 -12.07 17.73
C GLN A 243 8.61 -10.55 17.98
N LYS A 244 9.28 -9.72 17.18
CA LYS A 244 9.38 -8.29 17.46
C LYS A 244 9.60 -7.47 16.19
N VAL A 245 8.89 -6.34 16.09
CA VAL A 245 9.19 -5.27 15.15
C VAL A 245 10.17 -4.31 15.81
N SER A 246 11.28 -4.02 15.14
CA SER A 246 12.38 -3.20 15.65
C SER A 246 12.15 -1.72 15.41
N ARG A 247 11.46 -1.36 14.31
CA ARG A 247 11.30 0.01 13.85
C ARG A 247 9.98 0.18 13.09
N ILE A 248 9.40 1.36 13.18
CA ILE A 248 8.25 1.77 12.37
C ILE A 248 8.69 2.91 11.44
N SER A 249 8.40 2.77 10.16
CA SER A 249 8.55 3.83 9.17
C SER A 249 7.18 4.26 8.70
N LEU A 250 6.84 5.52 8.93
CA LEU A 250 5.60 6.13 8.48
C LEU A 250 5.82 6.77 7.11
N SER A 251 4.86 6.59 6.22
CA SER A 251 4.83 7.22 4.90
C SER A 251 3.40 7.64 4.53
N GLY A 252 3.24 8.25 3.36
CA GLY A 252 1.97 8.81 2.93
C GLY A 252 1.71 10.21 3.48
N GLY A 253 0.67 10.86 2.96
CA GLY A 253 0.36 12.27 3.29
C GLY A 253 0.06 12.50 4.77
N SER A 254 -0.57 11.53 5.44
CA SER A 254 -0.91 11.65 6.86
C SER A 254 0.27 11.41 7.80
N ALA A 255 1.37 10.82 7.31
CA ALA A 255 2.60 10.70 8.11
C ALA A 255 3.22 12.05 8.47
N LEU A 256 2.93 13.10 7.69
CA LEU A 256 3.39 14.47 7.92
C LEU A 256 2.59 15.22 9.00
N ILE A 257 1.59 14.60 9.61
CA ILE A 257 0.82 15.20 10.71
C ILE A 257 1.77 15.42 11.89
N HIS A 258 1.75 16.66 12.40
CA HIS A 258 2.56 17.07 13.52
C HIS A 258 2.41 16.10 14.71
N GLU A 259 3.51 15.75 15.35
CA GLU A 259 3.61 14.85 16.51
C GLU A 259 3.20 13.38 16.26
N LEU A 260 2.66 12.99 15.08
CA LEU A 260 2.19 11.62 14.88
C LEU A 260 3.30 10.59 15.12
N ALA A 261 4.48 10.79 14.53
CA ALA A 261 5.61 9.86 14.68
C ALA A 261 6.08 9.76 16.14
N GLU A 262 6.21 10.90 16.82
CA GLU A 262 6.62 10.96 18.23
C GLU A 262 5.59 10.28 19.14
N GLN A 263 4.30 10.50 18.92
CA GLN A 263 3.26 9.87 19.73
C GLN A 263 3.15 8.36 19.46
N VAL A 264 3.36 7.91 18.21
CA VAL A 264 3.46 6.48 17.88
C VAL A 264 4.63 5.84 18.63
N GLU A 265 5.82 6.47 18.60
CA GLU A 265 7.01 6.00 19.30
C GLU A 265 6.77 5.91 20.82
N ASN A 266 6.24 6.97 21.42
CA ASN A 266 5.99 7.04 22.86
C ASN A 266 4.97 5.98 23.32
N GLU A 267 3.89 5.76 22.55
CA GLU A 267 2.79 4.85 22.90
C GLU A 267 3.09 3.38 22.62
N LEU A 268 3.94 3.09 21.63
CA LEU A 268 4.26 1.72 21.24
C LEU A 268 5.62 1.25 21.74
N GLY A 269 6.50 2.18 22.14
CA GLY A 269 7.85 1.87 22.57
C GLY A 269 8.75 1.34 21.45
N ILE A 270 8.44 1.71 20.19
CA ILE A 270 9.16 1.28 18.99
C ILE A 270 9.63 2.53 18.26
N ALA A 271 10.94 2.60 17.97
CA ALA A 271 11.51 3.73 17.22
C ALA A 271 10.74 4.01 15.93
N THR A 272 10.25 5.25 15.80
CA THR A 272 9.33 5.64 14.72
C THR A 272 9.85 6.87 13.99
N HIS A 273 9.84 6.84 12.66
CA HIS A 273 10.29 7.95 11.81
C HIS A 273 9.43 8.06 10.54
N VAL A 274 9.47 9.23 9.90
CA VAL A 274 8.83 9.54 8.61
C VAL A 274 9.86 9.49 7.50
#